data_d99cea91602015d797cec5a9f602060a
#
_entry.id   d99cea91602015d797cec5a9f602060a
#
_cell.length_a   1.000
_cell.length_b   1.000
_cell.length_c   1.000
_cell.angle_alpha   90.00
_cell.angle_beta   90.00
_cell.angle_gamma   90.00
#
_symmetry.space_group_name_H-M   'P 1'
#
loop_
_entity.id
_entity.type
_entity.pdbx_description
1 polymer ?
#
loop_
_entity_poly.entity_id
_entity_poly.type
_entity_poly.pdbx_seq_one_letter_code
_entity_poly.pdbx_strand_id
1 'polypeptide(L)'
;MILHLVTDRRRLTSDRLDRPADSDRDSLAERCAWAIAAGVDVIQVRERDLEAAALCHLVQRIVRAARGSATKVVVNDRLDVALAAGADGVHLPARGLPVAAVRGTVPRGFLVGRSVHDARELADAAGADYVIAGTVWPTPSKPGGHPCLGPDGLRALRRQATMPVLAIGGVTGERLPVVREAGVAGVAAIGLFTAPADSSAMA
;
A
#
# COMPACT_ATOMS: atom_id res chain seq x y z
N MET A 1 -13.13 -1.11 -8.43
CA MET A 1 -12.27 -1.90 -7.51
C MET A 1 -11.08 -1.02 -7.16
N ILE A 2 -10.80 -0.79 -5.88
CA ILE A 2 -9.69 0.07 -5.43
C ILE A 2 -8.35 -0.61 -5.75
N LEU A 3 -7.47 0.12 -6.43
CA LEU A 3 -6.11 -0.29 -6.74
C LEU A 3 -5.13 0.45 -5.83
N HIS A 4 -4.45 -0.28 -4.96
CA HIS A 4 -3.56 0.27 -3.95
C HIS A 4 -2.12 -0.23 -4.17
N LEU A 5 -1.26 0.62 -4.70
CA LEU A 5 0.16 0.34 -4.86
C LEU A 5 0.88 0.47 -3.51
N VAL A 6 1.60 -0.57 -3.10
CA VAL A 6 2.54 -0.50 -1.97
C VAL A 6 3.96 -0.47 -2.53
N THR A 7 4.76 0.54 -2.16
CA THR A 7 6.12 0.64 -2.69
C THR A 7 7.10 -0.29 -1.97
N ASP A 8 8.11 -0.72 -2.69
CA ASP A 8 9.28 -1.44 -2.22
C ASP A 8 10.40 -1.25 -3.25
N ARG A 9 11.26 -0.22 -3.07
CA ARG A 9 12.31 0.12 -4.02
C ARG A 9 13.33 -1.00 -4.24
N ARG A 10 13.57 -1.84 -3.23
CA ARG A 10 14.51 -2.96 -3.33
C ARG A 10 14.08 -4.03 -4.33
N ARG A 11 12.78 -4.14 -4.59
CA ARG A 11 12.23 -5.04 -5.61
C ARG A 11 12.25 -4.45 -7.02
N LEU A 12 12.46 -3.15 -7.10
CA LEU A 12 12.54 -2.46 -8.39
C LEU A 12 13.94 -2.53 -8.99
N THR A 13 14.95 -2.82 -8.15
CA THR A 13 16.37 -2.79 -8.51
C THR A 13 16.99 -4.17 -8.71
N SER A 14 16.21 -5.25 -8.56
CA SER A 14 16.74 -6.63 -8.69
C SER A 14 17.52 -6.92 -9.99
N ASP A 15 17.28 -6.13 -11.04
CA ASP A 15 17.96 -6.31 -12.33
C ASP A 15 19.20 -5.40 -12.55
N ARG A 16 19.58 -4.56 -11.56
CA ARG A 16 20.68 -3.60 -11.70
C ARG A 16 21.45 -3.40 -10.39
N LEU A 17 22.39 -4.31 -10.10
CA LEU A 17 23.21 -4.34 -8.88
C LEU A 17 24.20 -3.16 -8.71
N ASP A 18 24.40 -2.33 -9.75
CA ASP A 18 25.48 -1.31 -9.80
C ASP A 18 25.00 0.15 -9.71
N ARG A 19 23.78 0.41 -9.23
CA ARG A 19 23.28 1.78 -9.15
C ARG A 19 23.44 2.41 -7.76
N PRO A 20 23.80 3.73 -7.67
CA PRO A 20 23.82 4.46 -6.40
C PRO A 20 22.42 4.53 -5.76
N ALA A 21 22.35 4.56 -4.41
CA ALA A 21 21.10 4.59 -3.64
C ALA A 21 20.15 5.74 -4.01
N ASP A 22 20.66 6.84 -4.54
CA ASP A 22 19.85 7.98 -5.02
C ASP A 22 19.08 7.65 -6.31
N SER A 23 19.67 6.83 -7.19
CA SER A 23 19.00 6.40 -8.44
C SER A 23 17.78 5.52 -8.17
N ASP A 24 17.75 4.80 -7.05
CA ASP A 24 16.62 3.96 -6.67
C ASP A 24 15.41 4.79 -6.24
N ARG A 25 15.65 5.92 -5.57
CA ARG A 25 14.59 6.87 -5.20
C ARG A 25 14.01 7.58 -6.41
N ASP A 26 14.83 7.91 -7.38
CA ASP A 26 14.40 8.52 -8.64
C ASP A 26 13.56 7.54 -9.46
N SER A 27 14.02 6.31 -9.62
CA SER A 27 13.28 5.23 -10.28
C SER A 27 11.95 4.92 -9.59
N LEU A 28 11.88 4.98 -8.24
CA LEU A 28 10.64 4.79 -7.52
C LEU A 28 9.65 5.93 -7.76
N ALA A 29 10.12 7.18 -7.74
CA ALA A 29 9.26 8.34 -8.00
C ALA A 29 8.70 8.32 -9.44
N GLU A 30 9.50 7.92 -10.43
CA GLU A 30 9.07 7.74 -11.82
C GLU A 30 8.00 6.64 -11.96
N ARG A 31 8.18 5.50 -11.26
CA ARG A 31 7.16 4.44 -11.23
C ARG A 31 5.87 4.88 -10.56
N CYS A 32 5.96 5.66 -9.48
CA CYS A 32 4.78 6.25 -8.87
C CYS A 32 4.06 7.20 -9.84
N ALA A 33 4.80 8.01 -10.59
CA ALA A 33 4.22 8.89 -11.63
C ALA A 33 3.52 8.09 -12.73
N TRP A 34 4.12 6.99 -13.18
CA TRP A 34 3.46 6.07 -14.13
C TRP A 34 2.19 5.45 -13.54
N ALA A 35 2.22 4.98 -12.29
CA ALA A 35 1.05 4.40 -11.63
C ALA A 35 -0.08 5.43 -11.45
N ILE A 36 0.25 6.69 -11.17
CA ILE A 36 -0.71 7.81 -11.13
C ILE A 36 -1.37 8.00 -12.50
N ALA A 37 -0.56 8.06 -13.57
CA ALA A 37 -1.08 8.19 -14.93
C ALA A 37 -1.95 6.99 -15.35
N ALA A 38 -1.65 5.79 -14.85
CA ALA A 38 -2.44 4.58 -15.06
C ALA A 38 -3.72 4.51 -14.20
N GLY A 39 -3.98 5.49 -13.33
CA GLY A 39 -5.21 5.57 -12.54
C GLY A 39 -5.23 4.73 -11.27
N VAL A 40 -4.09 4.50 -10.64
CA VAL A 40 -4.02 3.88 -9.31
C VAL A 40 -4.71 4.79 -8.28
N ASP A 41 -5.59 4.22 -7.45
CA ASP A 41 -6.36 5.01 -6.48
C ASP A 41 -5.52 5.45 -5.28
N VAL A 42 -4.61 4.58 -4.80
CA VAL A 42 -3.78 4.87 -3.62
C VAL A 42 -2.34 4.42 -3.85
N ILE A 43 -1.39 5.26 -3.47
CA ILE A 43 0.03 4.90 -3.36
C ILE A 43 0.43 4.92 -1.89
N GLN A 44 0.84 3.78 -1.35
CA GLN A 44 1.42 3.67 -0.03
C GLN A 44 2.94 3.66 -0.13
N VAL A 45 3.59 4.73 0.35
CA VAL A 45 5.05 4.80 0.40
C VAL A 45 5.55 4.02 1.62
N ARG A 46 6.23 2.87 1.36
CA ARG A 46 6.67 1.91 2.37
C ARG A 46 8.15 1.58 2.21
N GLU A 47 9.00 2.55 2.54
CA GLU A 47 10.45 2.44 2.49
C GLU A 47 11.02 2.51 3.91
N ARG A 48 11.03 1.34 4.59
CA ARG A 48 11.28 1.22 6.04
C ARG A 48 12.71 1.54 6.46
N ASP A 49 13.63 1.52 5.54
CA ASP A 49 15.06 1.70 5.75
C ASP A 49 15.55 3.10 5.35
N LEU A 50 14.64 3.99 4.93
CA LEU A 50 14.97 5.38 4.72
C LEU A 50 14.88 6.18 6.02
N GLU A 51 15.91 6.99 6.24
CA GLU A 51 15.90 8.01 7.27
C GLU A 51 14.80 9.05 7.05
N ALA A 52 14.30 9.67 8.11
CA ALA A 52 13.14 10.55 8.10
C ALA A 52 13.20 11.64 7.02
N ALA A 53 14.34 12.32 6.89
CA ALA A 53 14.51 13.40 5.91
C ALA A 53 14.43 12.86 4.46
N ALA A 54 15.11 11.75 4.17
CA ALA A 54 15.11 11.14 2.86
C ALA A 54 13.71 10.60 2.48
N LEU A 55 13.00 9.98 3.44
CA LEU A 55 11.62 9.53 3.25
C LEU A 55 10.68 10.71 3.00
N CYS A 56 10.82 11.79 3.78
CA CYS A 56 10.01 13.00 3.62
C CYS A 56 10.18 13.60 2.22
N HIS A 57 11.42 13.75 1.74
CA HIS A 57 11.70 14.25 0.39
C HIS A 57 11.10 13.36 -0.71
N LEU A 58 11.21 12.04 -0.56
CA LEU A 58 10.60 11.09 -1.50
C LEU A 58 9.07 11.23 -1.54
N VAL A 59 8.43 11.26 -0.35
CA VAL A 59 6.98 11.43 -0.25
C VAL A 59 6.53 12.75 -0.87
N GLN A 60 7.23 13.86 -0.60
CA GLN A 60 6.93 15.16 -1.20
C GLN A 60 6.99 15.15 -2.74
N ARG A 61 7.94 14.41 -3.33
CA ARG A 61 8.03 14.24 -4.78
C ARG A 61 6.81 13.50 -5.33
N ILE A 62 6.41 12.40 -4.66
CA ILE A 62 5.24 11.60 -5.09
C ILE A 62 3.94 12.41 -4.90
N VAL A 63 3.78 13.12 -3.78
CA VAL A 63 2.64 14.02 -3.54
C VAL A 63 2.55 15.10 -4.63
N ARG A 64 3.69 15.71 -5.02
CA ARG A 64 3.70 16.67 -6.13
C ARG A 64 3.27 16.05 -7.46
N ALA A 65 3.72 14.82 -7.74
CA ALA A 65 3.33 14.10 -8.95
C ALA A 65 1.84 13.74 -8.97
N ALA A 66 1.23 13.49 -7.80
CA ALA A 66 -0.19 13.16 -7.67
C ALA A 66 -1.13 14.38 -7.75
N ARG A 67 -0.61 15.61 -7.72
CA ARG A 67 -1.43 16.83 -7.79
C ARG A 67 -2.26 16.87 -9.07
N GLY A 68 -3.55 17.16 -8.92
CA GLY A 68 -4.50 17.20 -10.04
C GLY A 68 -5.01 15.84 -10.49
N SER A 69 -4.54 14.73 -9.89
CA SER A 69 -5.09 13.39 -10.09
C SER A 69 -6.06 13.01 -8.97
N ALA A 70 -6.75 11.88 -9.13
CA ALA A 70 -7.57 11.29 -8.07
C ALA A 70 -6.75 10.44 -7.08
N THR A 71 -5.49 10.14 -7.39
CA THR A 71 -4.61 9.26 -6.60
C THR A 71 -4.31 9.87 -5.23
N LYS A 72 -4.51 9.09 -4.17
CA LYS A 72 -4.14 9.44 -2.80
C LYS A 72 -2.77 8.89 -2.44
N VAL A 73 -1.97 9.68 -1.73
CA VAL A 73 -0.65 9.27 -1.24
C VAL A 73 -0.70 9.10 0.26
N VAL A 74 -0.38 7.88 0.73
CA VAL A 74 -0.32 7.57 2.16
C VAL A 74 1.09 7.07 2.53
N VAL A 75 1.51 7.31 3.78
CA VAL A 75 2.83 6.86 4.26
C VAL A 75 2.63 5.69 5.22
N ASN A 76 3.46 4.64 5.06
CA ASN A 76 3.41 3.51 5.99
C ASN A 76 4.05 3.87 7.33
N ASP A 77 3.29 3.73 8.44
CA ASP A 77 3.72 3.82 9.83
C ASP A 77 4.20 5.21 10.31
N ARG A 78 4.80 6.00 9.47
CA ARG A 78 5.44 7.28 9.78
C ARG A 78 4.43 8.44 9.64
N LEU A 79 3.58 8.61 10.68
CA LEU A 79 2.62 9.71 10.76
C LEU A 79 3.30 11.09 10.70
N ASP A 80 4.44 11.22 11.37
CA ASP A 80 5.26 12.42 11.36
C ASP A 80 5.68 12.84 9.94
N VAL A 81 6.16 11.87 9.16
CA VAL A 81 6.53 12.08 7.76
C VAL A 81 5.31 12.37 6.89
N ALA A 82 4.20 11.66 7.10
CA ALA A 82 2.97 11.89 6.35
C ALA A 82 2.48 13.33 6.49
N LEU A 83 2.47 13.85 7.71
CA LEU A 83 2.09 15.25 8.01
C LEU A 83 3.09 16.24 7.44
N ALA A 84 4.39 16.03 7.67
CA ALA A 84 5.46 16.95 7.21
C ALA A 84 5.57 17.02 5.69
N ALA A 85 5.27 15.92 4.98
CA ALA A 85 5.32 15.85 3.53
C ALA A 85 4.02 16.31 2.84
N GLY A 86 2.94 16.53 3.58
CA GLY A 86 1.63 16.88 3.05
C GLY A 86 0.96 15.72 2.32
N ALA A 87 1.18 14.48 2.79
CA ALA A 87 0.50 13.30 2.27
C ALA A 87 -0.99 13.30 2.63
N ASP A 88 -1.80 12.56 1.88
CA ASP A 88 -3.24 12.44 2.12
C ASP A 88 -3.58 11.58 3.35
N GLY A 89 -2.61 10.78 3.86
CA GLY A 89 -2.89 9.88 4.98
C GLY A 89 -1.70 9.06 5.45
N VAL A 90 -2.01 8.16 6.38
CA VAL A 90 -1.09 7.18 6.95
C VAL A 90 -1.68 5.78 6.88
N HIS A 91 -0.85 4.77 6.65
CA HIS A 91 -1.24 3.36 6.77
C HIS A 91 -0.52 2.74 7.97
N LEU A 92 -1.29 2.34 8.98
CA LEU A 92 -0.78 1.81 10.24
C LEU A 92 -0.56 0.29 10.13
N PRO A 93 0.61 -0.24 10.52
CA PRO A 93 0.80 -1.68 10.68
C PRO A 93 -0.11 -2.23 11.78
N ALA A 94 -0.39 -3.54 11.77
CA ALA A 94 -1.22 -4.19 12.78
C ALA A 94 -0.75 -3.95 14.24
N ARG A 95 0.57 -3.78 14.45
CA ARG A 95 1.19 -3.46 15.74
C ARG A 95 1.64 -2.00 15.86
N GLY A 96 1.14 -1.11 14.99
CA GLY A 96 1.43 0.32 15.03
C GLY A 96 0.56 1.08 16.03
N LEU A 97 0.57 2.40 15.91
CA LEU A 97 -0.25 3.27 16.75
C LEU A 97 -1.74 2.88 16.66
N PRO A 98 -2.51 3.02 17.76
CA PRO A 98 -3.96 2.84 17.72
C PRO A 98 -4.62 3.86 16.77
N VAL A 99 -5.62 3.43 16.01
CA VAL A 99 -6.37 4.29 15.09
C VAL A 99 -6.94 5.50 15.82
N ALA A 100 -7.54 5.32 16.99
CA ALA A 100 -8.13 6.38 17.78
C ALA A 100 -7.11 7.46 18.19
N ALA A 101 -5.87 7.06 18.54
CA ALA A 101 -4.81 8.00 18.89
C ALA A 101 -4.42 8.87 17.67
N VAL A 102 -4.29 8.25 16.49
CA VAL A 102 -4.00 8.98 15.25
C VAL A 102 -5.12 9.93 14.89
N ARG A 103 -6.39 9.48 14.98
CA ARG A 103 -7.56 10.30 14.68
C ARG A 103 -7.64 11.57 15.54
N GLY A 104 -7.18 11.49 16.80
CA GLY A 104 -7.14 12.66 17.68
C GLY A 104 -6.10 13.72 17.30
N THR A 105 -5.17 13.41 16.40
CA THR A 105 -4.04 14.29 16.03
C THR A 105 -4.04 14.76 14.58
N VAL A 106 -4.88 14.18 13.72
CA VAL A 106 -4.89 14.49 12.28
C VAL A 106 -6.11 15.34 11.89
N PRO A 107 -6.02 16.13 10.82
CA PRO A 107 -7.15 16.92 10.35
C PRO A 107 -8.27 16.03 9.79
N ARG A 108 -9.48 16.59 9.69
CA ARG A 108 -10.60 15.92 9.01
C ARG A 108 -10.25 15.64 7.56
N GLY A 109 -10.61 14.44 7.09
CA GLY A 109 -10.33 14.00 5.72
C GLY A 109 -8.95 13.37 5.53
N PHE A 110 -8.09 13.38 6.57
CA PHE A 110 -6.84 12.64 6.53
C PHE A 110 -7.10 11.13 6.59
N LEU A 111 -6.61 10.39 5.61
CA LEU A 111 -6.83 8.95 5.51
C LEU A 111 -6.03 8.17 6.56
N VAL A 112 -6.69 7.28 7.26
CA VAL A 112 -6.05 6.33 8.18
C VAL A 112 -6.40 4.91 7.75
N GLY A 113 -5.43 4.21 7.18
CA GLY A 113 -5.54 2.79 6.87
C GLY A 113 -4.93 1.91 7.96
N ARG A 114 -5.34 0.64 8.03
CA ARG A 114 -4.79 -0.34 8.98
C ARG A 114 -4.57 -1.69 8.34
N SER A 115 -3.42 -2.33 8.63
CA SER A 115 -3.20 -3.76 8.31
C SER A 115 -3.91 -4.64 9.32
N VAL A 116 -4.55 -5.73 8.86
CA VAL A 116 -5.22 -6.72 9.71
C VAL A 116 -4.95 -8.14 9.20
N HIS A 117 -4.82 -9.08 10.13
CA HIS A 117 -4.53 -10.49 9.82
C HIS A 117 -5.60 -11.43 10.38
N ASP A 118 -6.43 -10.96 11.31
CA ASP A 118 -7.50 -11.73 11.94
C ASP A 118 -8.65 -10.82 12.39
N ALA A 119 -9.69 -11.43 12.98
CA ALA A 119 -10.88 -10.74 13.47
C ALA A 119 -10.61 -9.81 14.67
N ARG A 120 -9.61 -10.14 15.52
CA ARG A 120 -9.23 -9.30 16.64
C ARG A 120 -8.58 -8.01 16.16
N GLU A 121 -7.60 -8.12 15.26
CA GLU A 121 -6.95 -6.95 14.66
C GLU A 121 -7.93 -6.10 13.83
N LEU A 122 -8.97 -6.73 13.24
CA LEU A 122 -10.05 -6.00 12.57
C LEU A 122 -10.87 -5.18 13.57
N ALA A 123 -11.19 -5.72 14.75
CA ALA A 123 -11.88 -4.96 15.80
C ALA A 123 -11.03 -3.78 16.29
N ASP A 124 -9.72 -3.96 16.44
CA ASP A 124 -8.76 -2.91 16.80
C ASP A 124 -8.59 -1.83 15.70
N ALA A 125 -9.09 -2.08 14.51
CA ALA A 125 -9.07 -1.14 13.38
C ALA A 125 -10.30 -0.20 13.34
N ALA A 126 -11.15 -0.22 14.36
CA ALA A 126 -12.31 0.66 14.42
C ALA A 126 -11.93 2.13 14.22
N GLY A 127 -12.66 2.85 13.34
CA GLY A 127 -12.37 4.23 12.98
C GLY A 127 -11.34 4.41 11.84
N ALA A 128 -10.77 3.33 11.30
CA ALA A 128 -9.99 3.40 10.07
C ALA A 128 -10.90 3.65 8.84
N ASP A 129 -10.37 4.34 7.83
CA ASP A 129 -11.08 4.57 6.56
C ASP A 129 -11.09 3.32 5.69
N TYR A 130 -10.08 2.46 5.82
CA TYR A 130 -9.96 1.18 5.15
C TYR A 130 -9.02 0.25 5.90
N VAL A 131 -9.14 -1.05 5.64
CA VAL A 131 -8.19 -2.03 6.12
C VAL A 131 -7.56 -2.81 4.96
N ILE A 132 -6.30 -3.21 5.14
CA ILE A 132 -5.61 -4.14 4.25
C ILE A 132 -5.54 -5.48 4.96
N ALA A 133 -6.27 -6.47 4.46
CA ALA A 133 -6.35 -7.82 5.00
C ALA A 133 -5.37 -8.77 4.28
N GLY A 134 -4.54 -9.44 5.00
CA GLY A 134 -3.59 -10.40 4.42
C GLY A 134 -2.55 -10.89 5.42
N THR A 135 -1.72 -11.78 5.01
CA THR A 135 -1.42 -12.29 3.66
C THR A 135 -2.50 -13.28 3.21
N VAL A 136 -3.09 -13.08 2.04
CA VAL A 136 -4.15 -13.99 1.55
C VAL A 136 -3.53 -15.27 1.02
N TRP A 137 -2.47 -15.19 0.20
CA TRP A 137 -1.69 -16.32 -0.30
C TRP A 137 -0.20 -16.16 0.03
N PRO A 138 0.57 -17.25 -0.01
CA PRO A 138 2.02 -17.18 0.13
C PRO A 138 2.63 -16.15 -0.83
N THR A 139 3.62 -15.40 -0.35
CA THR A 139 4.27 -14.36 -1.14
C THR A 139 5.75 -14.25 -0.75
N PRO A 140 6.65 -13.99 -1.73
CA PRO A 140 8.07 -13.76 -1.45
C PRO A 140 8.35 -12.60 -0.49
N SER A 141 7.39 -11.67 -0.31
CA SER A 141 7.54 -10.55 0.64
C SER A 141 7.48 -10.96 2.11
N LYS A 142 6.97 -12.15 2.41
CA LYS A 142 6.91 -12.74 3.75
C LYS A 142 7.37 -14.20 3.67
N PRO A 143 8.68 -14.46 3.58
CA PRO A 143 9.20 -15.83 3.60
C PRO A 143 8.97 -16.46 4.97
N GLY A 144 8.86 -17.80 5.02
CA GLY A 144 8.90 -18.55 6.27
C GLY A 144 7.58 -18.79 6.97
N GLY A 145 6.57 -19.33 6.26
CA GLY A 145 5.45 -20.03 6.94
C GLY A 145 4.47 -19.14 7.71
N HIS A 146 4.36 -17.85 7.38
CA HIS A 146 3.31 -17.01 7.95
C HIS A 146 1.93 -17.58 7.59
N PRO A 147 1.02 -17.71 8.57
CA PRO A 147 -0.35 -18.14 8.29
C PRO A 147 -0.97 -17.27 7.21
N CYS A 148 -1.54 -17.90 6.20
CA CYS A 148 -2.29 -17.19 5.17
C CYS A 148 -3.78 -17.24 5.51
N LEU A 149 -4.49 -16.14 5.26
CA LEU A 149 -5.94 -16.06 5.43
C LEU A 149 -6.68 -17.02 4.49
N GLY A 150 -6.14 -17.22 3.30
CA GLY A 150 -6.87 -17.86 2.21
C GLY A 150 -8.11 -17.06 1.78
N PRO A 151 -8.81 -17.51 0.73
CA PRO A 151 -10.04 -16.86 0.28
C PRO A 151 -11.15 -16.88 1.34
N ASP A 152 -11.27 -17.95 2.12
CA ASP A 152 -12.32 -18.09 3.13
C ASP A 152 -12.09 -17.17 4.33
N GLY A 153 -10.84 -17.05 4.80
CA GLY A 153 -10.48 -16.09 5.83
C GLY A 153 -10.70 -14.64 5.37
N LEU A 154 -10.40 -14.35 4.11
CA LEU A 154 -10.68 -13.03 3.53
C LEU A 154 -12.19 -12.73 3.50
N ARG A 155 -13.03 -13.69 3.07
CA ARG A 155 -14.50 -13.57 3.11
C ARG A 155 -15.02 -13.37 4.53
N ALA A 156 -14.46 -14.11 5.50
CA ALA A 156 -14.84 -14.00 6.90
C ALA A 156 -14.55 -12.61 7.47
N LEU A 157 -13.36 -12.06 7.22
CA LEU A 157 -13.00 -10.69 7.61
C LEU A 157 -13.90 -9.65 6.92
N ARG A 158 -14.15 -9.82 5.60
CA ARG A 158 -15.02 -8.90 4.87
C ARG A 158 -16.44 -8.83 5.44
N ARG A 159 -17.00 -9.97 5.87
CA ARG A 159 -18.36 -9.99 6.47
C ARG A 159 -18.44 -9.24 7.79
N GLN A 160 -17.36 -9.17 8.56
CA GLN A 160 -17.28 -8.51 9.86
C GLN A 160 -16.90 -7.03 9.76
N ALA A 161 -16.24 -6.63 8.66
CA ALA A 161 -15.74 -5.28 8.49
C ALA A 161 -16.87 -4.29 8.18
N THR A 162 -16.85 -3.15 8.86
CA THR A 162 -17.72 -2.00 8.61
C THR A 162 -17.10 -0.99 7.64
N MET A 163 -15.82 -1.11 7.34
CA MET A 163 -15.07 -0.28 6.40
C MET A 163 -14.61 -1.08 5.17
N PRO A 164 -14.18 -0.43 4.10
CA PRO A 164 -13.60 -1.08 2.93
C PRO A 164 -12.42 -1.99 3.30
N VAL A 165 -12.45 -3.24 2.79
CA VAL A 165 -11.37 -4.23 2.94
C VAL A 165 -10.64 -4.36 1.61
N LEU A 166 -9.32 -4.28 1.63
CA LEU A 166 -8.44 -4.53 0.50
C LEU A 166 -7.64 -5.82 0.76
N ALA A 167 -7.53 -6.68 -0.25
CA ALA A 167 -6.76 -7.93 -0.15
C ALA A 167 -5.27 -7.68 -0.46
N ILE A 168 -4.35 -8.25 0.33
CA ILE A 168 -2.91 -8.20 0.07
C ILE A 168 -2.26 -9.57 0.25
N GLY A 169 -1.19 -9.80 -0.50
CA GLY A 169 -0.32 -10.97 -0.39
C GLY A 169 -0.67 -12.05 -1.40
N GLY A 170 0.26 -12.28 -2.34
CA GLY A 170 0.14 -13.27 -3.40
C GLY A 170 -1.01 -13.02 -4.38
N VAL A 171 -1.54 -11.80 -4.45
CA VAL A 171 -2.54 -11.41 -5.46
C VAL A 171 -1.86 -11.32 -6.82
N THR A 172 -2.40 -12.05 -7.79
CA THR A 172 -2.00 -12.04 -9.22
C THR A 172 -3.22 -11.76 -10.08
N GLY A 173 -3.03 -11.44 -11.36
CA GLY A 173 -4.14 -11.25 -12.31
C GLY A 173 -5.11 -12.44 -12.32
N GLU A 174 -4.59 -13.67 -12.29
CA GLU A 174 -5.38 -14.91 -12.28
C GLU A 174 -6.23 -15.10 -11.02
N ARG A 175 -5.81 -14.49 -9.91
CA ARG A 175 -6.51 -14.55 -8.61
C ARG A 175 -7.54 -13.44 -8.40
N LEU A 176 -7.58 -12.43 -9.28
CA LEU A 176 -8.54 -11.34 -9.19
C LEU A 176 -10.02 -11.79 -9.17
N PRO A 177 -10.46 -12.79 -9.94
CA PRO A 177 -11.82 -13.30 -9.84
C PRO A 177 -12.17 -13.76 -8.41
N VAL A 178 -11.29 -14.55 -7.78
CA VAL A 178 -11.48 -15.03 -6.39
C VAL A 178 -11.55 -13.89 -5.39
N VAL A 179 -10.70 -12.84 -5.58
CA VAL A 179 -10.72 -11.64 -4.73
C VAL A 179 -12.04 -10.89 -4.89
N ARG A 180 -12.56 -10.77 -6.11
CA ARG A 180 -13.87 -10.14 -6.37
C ARG A 180 -15.02 -10.92 -5.73
N GLU A 181 -15.02 -12.24 -5.83
CA GLU A 181 -16.01 -13.12 -5.19
C GLU A 181 -15.99 -13.01 -3.66
N ALA A 182 -14.85 -12.70 -3.06
CA ALA A 182 -14.76 -12.43 -1.63
C ALA A 182 -15.48 -11.14 -1.20
N GLY A 183 -15.94 -10.31 -2.15
CA GLY A 183 -16.69 -9.07 -1.91
C GLY A 183 -15.88 -7.92 -1.32
N VAL A 184 -14.55 -7.98 -1.43
CA VAL A 184 -13.67 -6.90 -0.95
C VAL A 184 -13.69 -5.69 -1.89
N ALA A 185 -13.35 -4.51 -1.35
CA ALA A 185 -13.40 -3.25 -2.08
C ALA A 185 -12.26 -3.11 -3.12
N GLY A 186 -11.15 -3.85 -2.92
CA GLY A 186 -10.01 -3.72 -3.80
C GLY A 186 -8.83 -4.60 -3.43
N VAL A 187 -7.70 -4.32 -4.05
CA VAL A 187 -6.43 -5.02 -3.86
C VAL A 187 -5.30 -4.06 -3.53
N ALA A 188 -4.41 -4.49 -2.65
CA ALA A 188 -3.13 -3.86 -2.40
C ALA A 188 -2.01 -4.79 -2.87
N ALA A 189 -1.03 -4.28 -3.59
CA ALA A 189 0.07 -5.10 -4.09
C ALA A 189 1.35 -4.29 -4.28
N ILE A 190 2.48 -4.98 -4.25
CA ILE A 190 3.79 -4.45 -4.63
C ILE A 190 4.02 -4.77 -6.11
N GLY A 191 3.92 -6.04 -6.49
CA GLY A 191 4.34 -6.55 -7.80
C GLY A 191 3.29 -6.45 -8.91
N LEU A 192 2.02 -6.18 -8.62
CA LEU A 192 0.96 -6.07 -9.62
C LEU A 192 1.09 -4.81 -10.50
N PHE A 193 1.84 -3.83 -10.02
CA PHE A 193 2.05 -2.53 -10.65
C PHE A 193 3.48 -2.37 -11.18
N THR A 194 4.20 -3.46 -11.37
CA THR A 194 5.45 -3.42 -12.13
C THR A 194 5.11 -3.21 -13.61
N ALA A 195 5.65 -2.14 -14.22
CA ALA A 195 5.53 -1.97 -15.66
C ALA A 195 6.04 -3.25 -16.37
N PRO A 196 5.41 -3.70 -17.47
CA PRO A 196 6.00 -4.76 -18.28
C PRO A 196 7.43 -4.34 -18.65
N ALA A 197 8.36 -5.30 -18.63
CA ALA A 197 9.77 -5.07 -18.94
C ALA A 197 10.00 -4.55 -20.36
N ASP A 198 8.98 -4.62 -21.24
CA ASP A 198 9.02 -4.16 -22.63
C ASP A 198 7.83 -3.23 -22.95
N SER A 199 8.06 -1.93 -22.87
CA SER A 199 7.20 -0.93 -23.52
C SER A 199 7.47 -0.81 -25.03
N SER A 200 8.29 -1.66 -25.62
CA SER A 200 8.60 -1.68 -27.06
C SER A 200 7.60 -2.47 -27.91
N ALA A 201 6.56 -3.07 -27.35
CA ALA A 201 5.60 -3.90 -28.07
C ALA A 201 4.25 -3.22 -28.34
N MET A 202 4.14 -1.89 -28.14
CA MET A 202 2.95 -1.12 -28.50
C MET A 202 3.38 0.13 -29.32
N ALA A 203 3.95 -0.13 -30.49
CA ALA A 203 4.08 0.84 -31.58
C ALA A 203 3.35 0.29 -32.82
#